data_baf59c90f82cc7ab167e12ba607b3ce4
#
_entry.id   baf59c90f82cc7ab167e12ba607b3ce4
#
_cell.length_a   1.000
_cell.length_b   1.000
_cell.length_c   1.000
_cell.angle_alpha   90.00
_cell.angle_beta   90.00
_cell.angle_gamma   90.00
#
_symmetry.space_group_name_H-M   'P 1'
#
loop_
_entity.id
_entity.type
_entity.pdbx_description
1 polymer ?
#
loop_
_entity_poly.entity_id
_entity_poly.type
_entity_poly.pdbx_seq_one_letter_code
_entity_poly.pdbx_strand_id
1 'polypeptide(L)' 'MSETMISRDRQEYTIDLLITMVVEEISEDTGRDPKEVLLDFLLSKTGRALYDSNSKLWCNGPSYIADVYKKEISN' A
#
# COMPACT_ATOMS: atom_id res chain seq x y z
N MET A 1 -7.53 -28.06 -1.05
CA MET A 1 -7.19 -26.67 -0.71
C MET A 1 -6.91 -26.55 0.78
N SER A 2 -5.81 -25.98 1.12
CA SER A 2 -5.38 -25.93 2.51
C SER A 2 -5.94 -24.67 3.20
N GLU A 3 -6.61 -24.89 4.32
CA GLU A 3 -7.17 -23.79 5.10
C GLU A 3 -6.09 -22.99 5.79
N THR A 4 -4.96 -23.60 6.09
CA THR A 4 -3.86 -22.91 6.74
C THR A 4 -3.27 -21.80 5.87
N MET A 5 -3.39 -21.92 4.57
CA MET A 5 -2.90 -20.90 3.66
C MET A 5 -3.85 -19.71 3.53
N ILE A 6 -5.10 -19.90 3.91
CA ILE A 6 -6.11 -18.88 3.74
C ILE A 6 -5.81 -17.61 4.54
N SER A 7 -5.36 -17.75 5.79
CA SER A 7 -5.04 -16.60 6.63
C SER A 7 -3.92 -15.77 6.03
N ARG A 8 -2.88 -16.42 5.55
CA ARG A 8 -1.75 -15.77 4.94
C ARG A 8 -2.15 -15.11 3.63
N ASP A 9 -2.92 -15.84 2.83
CA ASP A 9 -3.40 -15.33 1.56
C ASP A 9 -4.29 -14.11 1.77
N ARG A 10 -5.09 -14.11 2.83
CA ARG A 10 -5.94 -12.96 3.13
C ARG A 10 -5.14 -11.71 3.44
N GLN A 11 -4.05 -11.86 4.20
CA GLN A 11 -3.21 -10.71 4.51
C GLN A 11 -2.57 -10.14 3.25
N GLU A 12 -2.01 -11.00 2.43
CA GLU A 12 -1.39 -10.57 1.17
C GLU A 12 -2.42 -9.93 0.24
N TYR A 13 -3.59 -10.53 0.15
CA TYR A 13 -4.66 -10.01 -0.67
C TYR A 13 -5.12 -8.63 -0.17
N THR A 14 -5.22 -8.47 1.14
CA THR A 14 -5.61 -7.20 1.74
C THR A 14 -4.58 -6.12 1.45
N ILE A 15 -3.29 -6.46 1.55
CA ILE A 15 -2.21 -5.52 1.25
C ILE A 15 -2.24 -5.12 -0.23
N ASP A 16 -2.42 -6.08 -1.11
CA ASP A 16 -2.48 -5.80 -2.54
C ASP A 16 -3.64 -4.87 -2.87
N LEU A 17 -4.78 -5.12 -2.26
CA LEU A 17 -5.95 -4.29 -2.46
C LEU A 17 -5.72 -2.88 -1.93
N LEU A 18 -5.11 -2.76 -0.76
CA LEU A 18 -4.77 -1.46 -0.19
C LEU A 18 -3.81 -0.69 -1.08
N ILE A 19 -2.81 -1.36 -1.63
CA ILE A 19 -1.86 -0.73 -2.54
C ILE A 19 -2.59 -0.18 -3.76
N THR A 20 -3.50 -0.96 -4.32
CA THR A 20 -4.28 -0.52 -5.47
C THR A 20 -5.07 0.74 -5.14
N MET A 21 -5.73 0.76 -4.00
CA MET A 21 -6.52 1.92 -3.59
C MET A 21 -5.66 3.14 -3.33
N VAL A 22 -4.51 2.95 -2.68
CA VAL A 22 -3.58 4.04 -2.39
C VAL A 22 -3.03 4.62 -3.69
N VAL A 23 -2.63 3.76 -4.62
CA VAL A 23 -2.10 4.19 -5.91
C VAL A 23 -3.14 4.98 -6.69
N GLU A 24 -4.38 4.51 -6.69
CA GLU A 24 -5.46 5.23 -7.37
C GLU A 24 -5.68 6.61 -6.77
N GLU A 25 -5.69 6.70 -5.45
CA GLU A 25 -5.88 7.98 -4.76
C GLU A 25 -4.75 8.95 -5.08
N ILE A 26 -3.52 8.49 -5.02
CA ILE A 26 -2.36 9.33 -5.31
C ILE A 26 -2.34 9.75 -6.78
N SER A 27 -2.67 8.82 -7.67
CA SER A 27 -2.74 9.11 -9.10
C SER A 27 -3.76 10.21 -9.40
N GLU A 28 -4.92 10.13 -8.77
CA GLU A 28 -5.95 11.16 -8.94
C GLU A 28 -5.50 12.51 -8.40
N ASP A 29 -4.87 12.50 -7.22
CA ASP A 29 -4.44 13.73 -6.57
C ASP A 29 -3.31 14.44 -7.31
N THR A 30 -2.40 13.67 -7.89
CA THR A 30 -1.19 14.22 -8.51
C THR A 30 -1.26 14.29 -10.03
N GLY A 31 -2.21 13.61 -10.64
CA GLY A 31 -2.31 13.52 -12.08
C GLY A 31 -1.25 12.62 -12.72
N ARG A 32 -0.54 11.84 -11.91
CA ARG A 32 0.50 10.96 -12.42
C ARG A 32 -0.09 9.62 -12.88
N ASP A 33 0.62 8.96 -13.79
CA ASP A 33 0.23 7.66 -14.28
C ASP A 33 0.22 6.64 -13.12
N PRO A 34 -0.88 5.89 -12.94
CA PRO A 34 -0.95 4.89 -11.87
C PRO A 34 0.20 3.89 -11.86
N LYS A 35 0.71 3.52 -13.03
CA LYS A 35 1.83 2.58 -13.12
C LYS A 35 3.10 3.16 -12.52
N GLU A 36 3.36 4.44 -12.77
CA GLU A 36 4.52 5.12 -12.20
C GLU A 36 4.36 5.27 -10.69
N VAL A 37 3.17 5.64 -10.25
CA VAL A 37 2.88 5.77 -8.83
C VAL A 37 3.08 4.43 -8.13
N LEU A 38 2.61 3.35 -8.74
CA LEU A 38 2.76 2.01 -8.17
C LEU A 38 4.23 1.65 -7.96
N LEU A 39 5.06 1.87 -8.97
CA LEU A 39 6.48 1.55 -8.87
C LEU A 39 7.16 2.37 -7.78
N ASP A 40 6.90 3.67 -7.76
CA ASP A 40 7.47 4.55 -6.75
C ASP A 40 7.01 4.15 -5.35
N PHE A 41 5.73 3.83 -5.23
CA PHE A 41 5.18 3.45 -3.93
C PHE A 41 5.81 2.15 -3.41
N LEU A 42 5.95 1.16 -4.27
CA LEU A 42 6.54 -0.13 -3.87
C LEU A 42 8.00 0.01 -3.44
N LEU A 43 8.71 0.98 -3.99
CA LEU A 43 10.11 1.23 -3.63
C LEU A 43 10.23 2.14 -2.41
N SER A 44 9.15 2.76 -1.98
CA SER A 44 9.18 3.69 -0.86
C SER A 44 9.23 2.94 0.48
N LYS A 45 9.56 3.69 1.52
CA LYS A 45 9.54 3.16 2.87
C LYS A 45 8.12 2.78 3.28
N THR A 46 7.15 3.59 2.88
CA THR A 46 5.74 3.33 3.16
C THR A 46 5.29 2.02 2.53
N GLY A 47 5.64 1.79 1.26
CA GLY A 47 5.29 0.55 0.59
C GLY A 47 5.91 -0.66 1.26
N ARG A 48 7.18 -0.56 1.65
CA ARG A 48 7.85 -1.65 2.35
C ARG A 48 7.22 -1.93 3.70
N ALA A 49 6.82 -0.88 4.42
CA ALA A 49 6.20 -1.02 5.73
C ALA A 49 4.87 -1.75 5.66
N LEU A 50 4.17 -1.67 4.53
CA LEU A 50 2.91 -2.40 4.36
C LEU A 50 3.11 -3.91 4.45
N TYR A 51 4.25 -4.40 3.96
CA TYR A 51 4.54 -5.84 3.99
C TYR A 51 5.20 -6.27 5.28
N ASP A 52 5.56 -5.33 6.15
CA ASP A 52 6.14 -5.65 7.46
C ASP A 52 5.02 -5.83 8.48
N SER A 53 4.84 -7.05 8.93
CA SER A 53 3.77 -7.35 9.88
C SER A 53 3.95 -6.62 11.21
N ASN A 54 5.18 -6.23 11.55
CA ASN A 54 5.45 -5.51 12.80
C ASN A 54 5.02 -4.06 12.73
N SER A 55 4.97 -3.47 11.54
CA SER A 55 4.57 -2.08 11.39
C SER A 55 3.07 -1.88 11.57
N LYS A 56 2.29 -2.91 11.29
CA LYS A 56 0.83 -2.89 11.32
C LYS A 56 0.21 -1.77 10.48
N LEU A 57 0.97 -1.23 9.56
CA LEU A 57 0.48 -0.18 8.68
C LEU A 57 -0.69 -0.67 7.84
N TRP A 58 -0.65 -1.95 7.45
CA TRP A 58 -1.70 -2.55 6.63
C TRP A 58 -3.05 -2.61 7.35
N CYS A 59 -3.09 -2.35 8.66
CA CYS A 59 -4.33 -2.31 9.43
C CYS A 59 -5.08 -1.00 9.25
N ASN A 60 -4.44 0.01 8.66
CA ASN A 60 -5.03 1.32 8.46
C ASN A 60 -5.70 1.41 7.10
N GLY A 61 -6.57 2.39 6.92
CA GLY A 61 -7.25 2.59 5.65
C GLY A 61 -6.33 3.18 4.58
N PRO A 62 -6.75 3.11 3.30
CA PRO A 62 -5.93 3.61 2.21
C PRO A 62 -5.62 5.10 2.29
N SER A 63 -6.57 5.90 2.78
CA SER A 63 -6.33 7.35 2.89
C SER A 63 -5.21 7.67 3.87
N TYR A 64 -5.16 6.94 4.97
CA TYR A 64 -4.09 7.12 5.95
C TYR A 64 -2.74 6.75 5.34
N ILE A 65 -2.70 5.62 4.64
CA ILE A 65 -1.47 5.14 4.01
C ILE A 65 -1.01 6.12 2.94
N ALA A 66 -1.95 6.65 2.15
CA ALA A 66 -1.62 7.66 1.14
C ALA A 66 -1.02 8.91 1.78
N ASP A 67 -1.56 9.34 2.92
CA ASP A 67 -1.03 10.49 3.63
C ASP A 67 0.40 10.24 4.12
N VAL A 68 0.66 9.05 4.65
CA VAL A 68 2.00 8.68 5.10
C VAL A 68 2.99 8.74 3.93
N TYR A 69 2.57 8.20 2.79
CA TYR A 69 3.41 8.21 1.60
C TYR A 69 3.67 9.64 1.11
N LYS A 70 2.63 10.47 1.08
CA LYS A 70 2.78 11.86 0.63
C LYS A 70 3.76 12.63 1.52
N LYS A 71 3.72 12.39 2.82
CA LYS A 71 4.67 13.00 3.74
C LYS A 71 6.08 12.51 3.50
N GLU A 72 6.23 11.25 3.16
CA GLU A 72 7.54 10.69 2.87
C GLU A 72 8.18 11.38 1.66
N ILE A 73 7.42 11.55 0.60
CA ILE A 73 7.97 12.14 -0.63
C ILE A 73 8.08 13.66 -0.57
N SER A 74 7.42 14.30 0.38
CA SER A 74 7.49 15.76 0.57
C SER A 74 8.75 16.20 1.32
N ASN A 75 9.36 15.26 2.01
CA ASN A 75 10.58 15.57 2.77
C ASN A 75 11.85 15.44 1.90
#